data_ea23b011a76e0b7f42c68a3349cf6a9d
#
_entry.id   ea23b011a76e0b7f42c68a3349cf6a9d
#
_cell.length_a   1.000
_cell.length_b   1.000
_cell.length_c   1.000
_cell.angle_alpha   90.00
_cell.angle_beta   90.00
_cell.angle_gamma   90.00
#
_symmetry.space_group_name_H-M   'P 1'
#
loop_
_entity.id
_entity.type
_entity.pdbx_description
1 polymer ?
#
loop_
_entity_poly.entity_id
_entity_poly.type
_entity_poly.pdbx_seq_one_letter_code
_entity_poly.pdbx_strand_id
1 'polypeptide(L)'
;MVSKEVEKLLLKVQKPGRYVGGELNEVIKDKKKVDCRFAFCFPDTYEVGMSHLGMKILYSLMNAVPYIWCERVFAPWVDMEEEMIKHNIPLYALESGDPVSDFDFIGFTLQYELSFTNMLNMLRLSGVPIKSCDRKELKNIVVAGGPCACNPEPIADFVDIFFIGEGEEVDLEVIELFRKCRAEGKSKQEFLELSSKIEGVYVPALYDVTYNEDGTIKSFSPKGDAPAKIHKRIMLDMDKSFYPDNFVVPLVEIVHDRAVQEIFRGCIRGCRFCQAGMIYRPVREKSPETINKQCRALCDNTGYDEVSLSSLSSSDYSQIVPLLDKLNEWSKDEKVSISLPSLRVDGFTDDIMNKIKTVRKSGLTFAPEAGSQRMRDVINKNVREDELLQTCTTAFAGGWTTVKLYFMIGLPTETMDDVAAIAGLGQSVVDAYYKCPDKPKGKSVRVTVSASSFVPKPFTPFQWEPQDTIPVLHEKQQHIKDSITTRKIQFNYHDADTSYLEAVFARGDRKLCKVMELACERGFHFDGWNDCFSLEKWLELFDECGVDPSFYANRRRSFDEILPWDHIDYGVTKDFLIRECKKAYADTTTPHCRLKCNNCGAAKYGKGVCFEKRKNMV
;
A
#
# COMPACT_ATOMS: atom_id res chain seq x y z
N MET A 1 -2.91 -30.07 2.94
CA MET A 1 -1.96 -30.53 4.01
C MET A 1 -0.56 -30.57 3.41
N VAL A 2 0.40 -30.01 4.10
CA VAL A 2 1.81 -30.00 3.66
C VAL A 2 2.38 -31.41 3.50
N SER A 3 3.43 -31.56 2.69
CA SER A 3 4.09 -32.84 2.46
C SER A 3 4.81 -33.33 3.73
N LYS A 4 5.06 -34.65 3.82
CA LYS A 4 5.84 -35.23 4.92
C LYS A 4 7.28 -34.68 5.01
N GLU A 5 7.82 -34.24 3.86
CA GLU A 5 9.12 -33.60 3.81
C GLU A 5 9.06 -32.23 4.49
N VAL A 6 8.06 -31.42 4.18
CA VAL A 6 7.84 -30.11 4.82
C VAL A 6 7.60 -30.29 6.33
N GLU A 7 6.78 -31.26 6.77
CA GLU A 7 6.54 -31.52 8.19
C GLU A 7 7.83 -31.69 9.01
N LYS A 8 8.86 -32.31 8.42
CA LYS A 8 10.17 -32.47 9.10
C LYS A 8 10.93 -31.15 9.25
N LEU A 9 10.73 -30.21 8.33
CA LEU A 9 11.35 -28.89 8.38
C LEU A 9 10.72 -28.00 9.45
N LEU A 10 9.42 -28.16 9.69
CA LEU A 10 8.68 -27.35 10.68
C LEU A 10 9.27 -27.43 12.10
N LEU A 11 9.98 -28.49 12.42
CA LEU A 11 10.66 -28.64 13.72
C LEU A 11 11.96 -27.83 13.83
N LYS A 12 12.45 -27.26 12.71
CA LYS A 12 13.73 -26.57 12.64
C LYS A 12 13.58 -25.06 12.45
N VAL A 13 12.37 -24.58 12.19
CA VAL A 13 12.10 -23.19 11.82
C VAL A 13 11.34 -22.46 12.91
N GLN A 14 11.49 -21.14 12.94
CA GLN A 14 10.68 -20.27 13.78
C GLN A 14 9.25 -20.20 13.23
N LYS A 15 8.28 -20.16 14.14
CA LYS A 15 6.86 -20.00 13.81
C LYS A 15 6.38 -20.97 12.71
N PRO A 16 6.44 -22.29 12.94
CA PRO A 16 6.04 -23.30 11.94
C PRO A 16 4.60 -23.13 11.42
N GLY A 17 3.71 -22.50 12.20
CA GLY A 17 2.34 -22.19 11.81
C GLY A 17 2.21 -21.29 10.57
N ARG A 18 3.28 -20.63 10.11
CA ARG A 18 3.32 -19.86 8.85
C ARG A 18 3.17 -20.74 7.61
N TYR A 19 3.48 -22.04 7.72
CA TYR A 19 3.79 -22.91 6.58
C TYR A 19 2.88 -24.12 6.45
N VAL A 20 1.83 -24.23 7.26
CA VAL A 20 1.06 -25.49 7.39
C VAL A 20 -0.29 -25.50 6.69
N GLY A 21 -0.96 -24.35 6.46
CA GLY A 21 -2.36 -24.32 6.02
C GLY A 21 -3.31 -24.90 7.08
N GLY A 22 -4.53 -25.24 6.69
CA GLY A 22 -5.53 -25.83 7.59
C GLY A 22 -6.25 -24.81 8.45
N GLU A 23 -6.27 -23.54 8.04
CA GLU A 23 -6.92 -22.46 8.76
C GLU A 23 -8.44 -22.52 8.60
N LEU A 24 -9.15 -22.02 9.61
CA LEU A 24 -10.60 -21.85 9.53
C LEU A 24 -10.97 -20.96 8.34
N ASN A 25 -11.96 -21.38 7.57
CA ASN A 25 -12.46 -20.70 6.37
C ASN A 25 -11.51 -20.72 5.16
N GLU A 26 -10.41 -21.50 5.18
CA GLU A 26 -9.66 -21.72 3.94
C GLU A 26 -10.53 -22.47 2.90
N VAL A 27 -10.29 -22.21 1.62
CA VAL A 27 -11.09 -22.82 0.55
C VAL A 27 -10.31 -23.94 -0.13
N ILE A 28 -10.78 -25.18 0.06
CA ILE A 28 -10.22 -26.36 -0.60
C ILE A 28 -11.13 -26.80 -1.74
N LYS A 29 -10.58 -26.96 -2.94
CA LYS A 29 -11.29 -27.45 -4.14
C LYS A 29 -10.66 -28.71 -4.69
N ASP A 30 -11.45 -29.45 -5.45
CA ASP A 30 -10.96 -30.63 -6.21
C ASP A 30 -10.25 -30.15 -7.48
N LYS A 31 -8.94 -30.41 -7.58
CA LYS A 31 -8.11 -30.05 -8.76
C LYS A 31 -8.69 -30.51 -10.10
N LYS A 32 -9.47 -31.59 -10.12
CA LYS A 32 -10.08 -32.14 -11.34
C LYS A 32 -11.34 -31.38 -11.77
N LYS A 33 -11.85 -30.50 -10.91
CA LYS A 33 -13.09 -29.75 -11.14
C LYS A 33 -12.86 -28.25 -11.38
N VAL A 34 -11.60 -27.82 -11.37
CA VAL A 34 -11.23 -26.43 -11.63
C VAL A 34 -10.50 -26.33 -12.97
N ASP A 35 -10.78 -25.24 -13.69
CA ASP A 35 -10.15 -24.98 -14.98
C ASP A 35 -8.93 -24.07 -14.85
N CYS A 36 -8.81 -23.34 -13.74
CA CYS A 36 -7.73 -22.40 -13.51
C CYS A 36 -7.27 -22.44 -12.05
N ARG A 37 -5.98 -22.58 -11.88
CA ARG A 37 -5.33 -22.47 -10.56
C ARG A 37 -4.53 -21.18 -10.47
N PHE A 38 -4.77 -20.41 -9.40
CA PHE A 38 -4.15 -19.12 -9.17
C PHE A 38 -3.37 -19.15 -7.86
N ALA A 39 -2.03 -19.05 -7.91
CA ALA A 39 -1.19 -18.86 -6.74
C ALA A 39 -1.17 -17.38 -6.37
N PHE A 40 -1.85 -17.00 -5.30
CA PHE A 40 -1.87 -15.62 -4.82
C PHE A 40 -0.73 -15.36 -3.87
N CYS A 41 0.33 -14.77 -4.36
CA CYS A 41 1.59 -14.55 -3.70
C CYS A 41 1.62 -13.19 -3.00
N PHE A 42 1.94 -13.20 -1.71
CA PHE A 42 2.29 -11.99 -0.98
C PHE A 42 3.81 -11.98 -0.74
N PRO A 43 4.57 -11.00 -1.27
CA PRO A 43 6.03 -11.00 -1.21
C PRO A 43 6.55 -10.46 0.13
N ASP A 44 6.05 -11.00 1.22
CA ASP A 44 6.49 -10.80 2.60
C ASP A 44 6.03 -12.00 3.44
N THR A 45 6.30 -11.95 4.75
CA THR A 45 5.94 -13.02 5.67
C THR A 45 4.43 -13.22 5.79
N TYR A 46 4.04 -14.41 6.25
CA TYR A 46 2.64 -14.79 6.50
C TYR A 46 1.88 -13.75 7.33
N GLU A 47 2.46 -13.24 8.42
CA GLU A 47 1.79 -12.29 9.32
C GLU A 47 1.46 -10.96 8.65
N VAL A 48 2.34 -10.49 7.75
CA VAL A 48 2.11 -9.27 6.97
C VAL A 48 1.04 -9.52 5.91
N GLY A 49 1.18 -10.62 5.15
CA GLY A 49 0.24 -10.96 4.09
C GLY A 49 -1.17 -11.28 4.59
N MET A 50 -1.31 -12.05 5.66
CA MET A 50 -2.61 -12.36 6.26
C MET A 50 -3.29 -11.15 6.90
N SER A 51 -2.55 -10.07 7.15
CA SER A 51 -3.10 -8.79 7.61
C SER A 51 -3.63 -7.92 6.47
N HIS A 52 -3.33 -8.27 5.19
CA HIS A 52 -3.64 -7.45 4.04
C HIS A 52 -5.08 -7.67 3.54
N LEU A 53 -5.92 -6.62 3.63
CA LEU A 53 -7.34 -6.69 3.28
C LEU A 53 -7.57 -7.02 1.79
N GLY A 54 -6.81 -6.43 0.88
CA GLY A 54 -6.93 -6.68 -0.56
C GLY A 54 -6.72 -8.16 -0.91
N MET A 55 -5.76 -8.83 -0.26
CA MET A 55 -5.57 -10.27 -0.42
C MET A 55 -6.80 -11.06 0.02
N LYS A 56 -7.38 -10.72 1.18
CA LYS A 56 -8.60 -11.38 1.68
C LYS A 56 -9.79 -11.23 0.73
N ILE A 57 -9.97 -10.02 0.15
CA ILE A 57 -11.05 -9.75 -0.81
C ILE A 57 -10.85 -10.55 -2.09
N LEU A 58 -9.69 -10.46 -2.74
CA LEU A 58 -9.43 -11.09 -4.03
C LEU A 58 -9.35 -12.63 -3.93
N TYR A 59 -8.78 -13.16 -2.84
CA TYR A 59 -8.81 -14.60 -2.55
C TYR A 59 -10.24 -15.13 -2.49
N SER A 60 -11.10 -14.45 -1.74
CA SER A 60 -12.50 -14.86 -1.59
C SER A 60 -13.28 -14.67 -2.87
N LEU A 61 -13.05 -13.58 -3.62
CA LEU A 61 -13.68 -13.32 -4.92
C LEU A 61 -13.38 -14.43 -5.93
N MET A 62 -12.12 -14.75 -6.12
CA MET A 62 -11.70 -15.80 -7.07
C MET A 62 -12.24 -17.17 -6.65
N ASN A 63 -12.22 -17.46 -5.35
CA ASN A 63 -12.76 -18.72 -4.81
C ASN A 63 -14.29 -18.82 -4.84
N ALA A 64 -15.02 -17.71 -4.94
CA ALA A 64 -16.46 -17.73 -5.18
C ALA A 64 -16.81 -18.25 -6.59
N VAL A 65 -15.85 -18.23 -7.54
CA VAL A 65 -16.03 -18.74 -8.90
C VAL A 65 -15.73 -20.24 -8.92
N PRO A 66 -16.68 -21.12 -9.33
CA PRO A 66 -16.51 -22.56 -9.20
C PRO A 66 -15.29 -23.15 -9.91
N TYR A 67 -14.92 -22.61 -11.08
CA TYR A 67 -13.85 -23.13 -11.93
C TYR A 67 -12.47 -22.50 -11.64
N ILE A 68 -12.36 -21.60 -10.67
CA ILE A 68 -11.10 -21.00 -10.22
C ILE A 68 -10.76 -21.53 -8.84
N TRP A 69 -9.53 -21.95 -8.62
CA TRP A 69 -9.00 -22.20 -7.27
C TRP A 69 -7.83 -21.26 -7.01
N CYS A 70 -8.05 -20.31 -6.13
CA CYS A 70 -7.06 -19.36 -5.64
C CYS A 70 -6.47 -19.86 -4.33
N GLU A 71 -5.16 -19.97 -4.25
CA GLU A 71 -4.42 -20.51 -3.12
C GLU A 71 -3.36 -19.52 -2.67
N ARG A 72 -3.10 -19.43 -1.36
CA ARG A 72 -2.21 -18.43 -0.76
C ARG A 72 -0.77 -18.92 -0.73
N VAL A 73 0.14 -18.00 -1.05
CA VAL A 73 1.60 -18.22 -0.99
C VAL A 73 2.25 -17.02 -0.32
N PHE A 74 3.14 -17.25 0.63
CA PHE A 74 3.90 -16.20 1.32
C PHE A 74 5.40 -16.42 1.13
N ALA A 75 6.18 -15.34 1.21
CA ALA A 75 7.65 -15.46 1.21
C ALA A 75 8.10 -16.22 2.46
N PRO A 76 8.85 -17.32 2.33
CA PRO A 76 9.38 -18.03 3.48
C PRO A 76 10.45 -17.17 4.17
N TRP A 77 10.42 -17.12 5.50
CA TRP A 77 11.48 -16.46 6.25
C TRP A 77 12.82 -17.17 6.04
N VAL A 78 13.92 -16.48 6.29
CA VAL A 78 15.27 -16.95 5.97
C VAL A 78 15.59 -18.37 6.44
N ASP A 79 15.13 -18.75 7.63
CA ASP A 79 15.38 -20.10 8.20
C ASP A 79 14.62 -21.20 7.43
N MET A 80 13.39 -20.93 7.01
CA MET A 80 12.61 -21.86 6.19
C MET A 80 13.14 -21.93 4.77
N GLU A 81 13.55 -20.80 4.20
CA GLU A 81 14.17 -20.75 2.86
C GLU A 81 15.45 -21.61 2.82
N GLU A 82 16.33 -21.46 3.80
CA GLU A 82 17.56 -22.27 3.92
C GLU A 82 17.25 -23.77 3.94
N GLU A 83 16.28 -24.19 4.75
CA GLU A 83 15.90 -25.61 4.82
C GLU A 83 15.20 -26.09 3.53
N MET A 84 14.39 -25.26 2.87
CA MET A 84 13.79 -25.59 1.57
C MET A 84 14.85 -25.81 0.50
N ILE A 85 15.82 -24.91 0.38
CA ILE A 85 16.94 -25.03 -0.57
C ILE A 85 17.75 -26.29 -0.30
N LYS A 86 18.12 -26.53 0.96
CA LYS A 86 18.91 -27.70 1.38
C LYS A 86 18.24 -29.05 1.05
N HIS A 87 16.91 -29.08 1.09
CA HIS A 87 16.15 -30.31 0.85
C HIS A 87 15.49 -30.35 -0.55
N ASN A 88 15.79 -29.38 -1.42
CA ASN A 88 15.21 -29.25 -2.76
C ASN A 88 13.66 -29.22 -2.73
N ILE A 89 13.07 -28.54 -1.76
CA ILE A 89 11.63 -28.36 -1.65
C ILE A 89 11.27 -27.03 -2.34
N PRO A 90 10.49 -27.02 -3.41
CA PRO A 90 10.06 -25.80 -4.07
C PRO A 90 9.05 -25.03 -3.22
N LEU A 91 8.89 -23.72 -3.47
CA LEU A 91 7.84 -22.92 -2.87
C LEU A 91 6.46 -23.48 -3.24
N TYR A 92 5.56 -23.54 -2.27
CA TYR A 92 4.27 -24.21 -2.37
C TYR A 92 3.12 -23.35 -1.82
N ALA A 93 1.91 -23.67 -2.27
CA ALA A 93 0.68 -23.04 -1.79
C ALA A 93 0.18 -23.70 -0.49
N LEU A 94 -0.40 -22.90 0.41
CA LEU A 94 -0.82 -23.38 1.74
C LEU A 94 -2.00 -24.37 1.68
N GLU A 95 -2.98 -24.12 0.81
CA GLU A 95 -4.20 -24.92 0.72
C GLU A 95 -3.94 -26.34 0.23
N SER A 96 -3.21 -26.48 -0.88
CA SER A 96 -2.95 -27.80 -1.49
C SER A 96 -1.63 -28.42 -1.07
N GLY A 97 -0.63 -27.61 -0.71
CA GLY A 97 0.75 -28.03 -0.56
C GLY A 97 1.47 -28.27 -1.90
N ASP A 98 0.86 -27.88 -3.03
CA ASP A 98 1.46 -28.07 -4.36
C ASP A 98 2.51 -27.00 -4.67
N PRO A 99 3.55 -27.34 -5.45
CA PRO A 99 4.51 -26.38 -5.95
C PRO A 99 3.85 -25.26 -6.76
N VAL A 100 4.32 -24.02 -6.57
CA VAL A 100 3.82 -22.85 -7.32
C VAL A 100 3.98 -23.02 -8.84
N SER A 101 4.98 -23.79 -9.30
CA SER A 101 5.16 -24.11 -10.72
C SER A 101 4.02 -24.92 -11.34
N ASP A 102 3.12 -25.50 -10.54
CA ASP A 102 1.94 -26.25 -11.04
C ASP A 102 0.76 -25.34 -11.39
N PHE A 103 0.81 -24.07 -11.05
CA PHE A 103 -0.28 -23.12 -11.23
C PHE A 103 -0.29 -22.46 -12.61
N ASP A 104 -1.49 -22.09 -13.07
CA ASP A 104 -1.69 -21.36 -14.33
C ASP A 104 -1.25 -19.90 -14.18
N PHE A 105 -1.62 -19.27 -13.07
CA PHE A 105 -1.25 -17.91 -12.70
C PHE A 105 -0.44 -17.86 -11.40
N ILE A 106 0.51 -16.92 -11.38
CA ILE A 106 1.30 -16.56 -10.19
C ILE A 106 1.09 -15.06 -9.98
N GLY A 107 0.20 -14.68 -9.08
CA GLY A 107 -0.22 -13.30 -8.87
C GLY A 107 0.42 -12.68 -7.65
N PHE A 108 1.04 -11.51 -7.80
CA PHE A 108 1.66 -10.75 -6.74
C PHE A 108 0.88 -9.48 -6.41
N THR A 109 0.66 -9.21 -5.11
CA THR A 109 0.19 -7.91 -4.66
C THR A 109 1.35 -7.10 -4.09
N LEU A 110 1.76 -6.04 -4.82
CA LEU A 110 2.94 -5.24 -4.55
C LEU A 110 2.55 -4.00 -3.75
N GLN A 111 2.79 -4.03 -2.43
CA GLN A 111 2.39 -2.97 -1.50
C GLN A 111 3.52 -1.98 -1.19
N TYR A 112 4.77 -2.40 -1.38
CA TYR A 112 5.97 -1.66 -1.04
C TYR A 112 7.11 -2.04 -1.99
N GLU A 113 7.87 -1.07 -2.46
CA GLU A 113 8.88 -1.27 -3.51
C GLU A 113 10.02 -2.19 -3.06
N LEU A 114 10.38 -2.19 -1.76
CA LEU A 114 11.42 -3.09 -1.24
C LEU A 114 10.97 -4.57 -1.17
N SER A 115 9.75 -4.88 -1.58
CA SER A 115 9.29 -6.25 -1.77
C SER A 115 9.59 -6.83 -3.17
N PHE A 116 10.16 -6.05 -4.09
CA PHE A 116 10.46 -6.50 -5.44
C PHE A 116 11.44 -7.68 -5.46
N THR A 117 12.47 -7.64 -4.62
CA THR A 117 13.42 -8.75 -4.47
C THR A 117 12.76 -10.01 -3.91
N ASN A 118 11.80 -9.86 -2.97
CA ASN A 118 11.03 -10.99 -2.46
C ASN A 118 10.19 -11.65 -3.56
N MET A 119 9.56 -10.84 -4.43
CA MET A 119 8.83 -11.36 -5.59
C MET A 119 9.72 -12.23 -6.49
N LEU A 120 10.91 -11.75 -6.82
CA LEU A 120 11.87 -12.48 -7.65
C LEU A 120 12.38 -13.74 -6.94
N ASN A 121 12.67 -13.65 -5.64
CA ASN A 121 13.10 -14.78 -4.82
C ASN A 121 12.00 -15.86 -4.75
N MET A 122 10.74 -15.48 -4.62
CA MET A 122 9.61 -16.43 -4.64
C MET A 122 9.51 -17.16 -5.99
N LEU A 123 9.71 -16.47 -7.13
CA LEU A 123 9.79 -17.12 -8.45
C LEU A 123 10.96 -18.09 -8.52
N ARG A 124 12.15 -17.70 -8.05
CA ARG A 124 13.34 -18.55 -7.99
C ARG A 124 13.10 -19.82 -7.16
N LEU A 125 12.56 -19.67 -5.96
CA LEU A 125 12.23 -20.79 -5.08
C LEU A 125 11.14 -21.71 -5.64
N SER A 126 10.29 -21.18 -6.51
CA SER A 126 9.25 -21.94 -7.21
C SER A 126 9.80 -22.75 -8.38
N GLY A 127 11.05 -22.54 -8.80
CA GLY A 127 11.61 -23.12 -10.02
C GLY A 127 11.01 -22.57 -11.31
N VAL A 128 10.33 -21.40 -11.24
CA VAL A 128 9.74 -20.70 -12.40
C VAL A 128 10.76 -19.71 -12.95
N PRO A 129 11.02 -19.68 -14.28
CA PRO A 129 11.93 -18.69 -14.86
C PRO A 129 11.53 -17.28 -14.47
N ILE A 130 12.47 -16.49 -13.95
CA ILE A 130 12.17 -15.15 -13.43
C ILE A 130 11.78 -14.19 -14.54
N LYS A 131 12.42 -14.25 -15.74
CA LYS A 131 12.08 -13.38 -16.87
C LYS A 131 10.82 -13.84 -17.60
N SER A 132 9.95 -12.89 -17.93
CA SER A 132 8.75 -13.12 -18.73
C SER A 132 9.07 -13.74 -20.10
N CYS A 133 10.15 -13.29 -20.73
CA CYS A 133 10.57 -13.78 -22.05
C CYS A 133 11.05 -15.24 -22.04
N ASP A 134 11.40 -15.83 -20.91
CA ASP A 134 11.85 -17.22 -20.78
C ASP A 134 10.68 -18.17 -20.52
N ARG A 135 9.54 -17.68 -20.03
CA ARG A 135 8.29 -18.43 -19.90
C ARG A 135 7.54 -18.42 -21.23
N LYS A 136 7.70 -19.47 -22.04
CA LYS A 136 7.17 -19.54 -23.43
C LYS A 136 5.75 -20.09 -23.52
N GLU A 137 5.37 -20.92 -22.56
CA GLU A 137 4.08 -21.62 -22.57
C GLU A 137 2.95 -20.75 -22.00
N LEU A 138 1.71 -21.04 -22.37
CA LEU A 138 0.52 -20.47 -21.76
C LEU A 138 0.27 -21.12 -20.37
N LYS A 139 1.25 -20.96 -19.49
CA LYS A 139 1.30 -21.47 -18.12
C LYS A 139 2.21 -20.58 -17.29
N ASN A 140 2.04 -20.58 -15.98
CA ASN A 140 2.83 -19.75 -15.06
C ASN A 140 2.85 -18.27 -15.49
N ILE A 141 1.67 -17.75 -15.83
CA ILE A 141 1.52 -16.33 -16.16
C ILE A 141 1.73 -15.52 -14.90
N VAL A 142 2.81 -14.74 -14.85
CA VAL A 142 3.11 -13.88 -13.72
C VAL A 142 2.35 -12.57 -13.84
N VAL A 143 1.47 -12.32 -12.90
CA VAL A 143 0.68 -11.08 -12.85
C VAL A 143 0.99 -10.31 -11.56
N ALA A 144 0.93 -8.97 -11.62
CA ALA A 144 1.17 -8.14 -10.45
C ALA A 144 0.19 -6.96 -10.39
N GLY A 145 -0.20 -6.60 -9.18
CA GLY A 145 -1.07 -5.46 -8.91
C GLY A 145 -0.69 -4.77 -7.59
N GLY A 146 -1.51 -3.83 -7.15
CA GLY A 146 -1.28 -3.06 -5.93
C GLY A 146 -0.69 -1.67 -6.20
N PRO A 147 -0.43 -0.85 -5.16
CA PRO A 147 0.01 0.53 -5.33
C PRO A 147 1.35 0.67 -6.04
N CYS A 148 2.28 -0.29 -5.92
CA CYS A 148 3.56 -0.21 -6.63
C CYS A 148 3.43 -0.43 -8.14
N ALA A 149 2.32 -1.02 -8.64
CA ALA A 149 2.03 -1.09 -10.07
C ALA A 149 1.83 0.30 -10.72
N CYS A 150 1.83 1.38 -9.93
CA CYS A 150 1.88 2.76 -10.42
C CYS A 150 3.18 3.06 -11.20
N ASN A 151 4.27 2.43 -10.85
CA ASN A 151 5.50 2.43 -11.61
C ASN A 151 5.99 0.98 -11.78
N PRO A 152 5.55 0.27 -12.83
CA PRO A 152 5.88 -1.13 -13.04
C PRO A 152 7.29 -1.33 -13.64
N GLU A 153 7.92 -0.26 -14.16
CA GLU A 153 9.11 -0.34 -15.00
C GLU A 153 10.34 -0.97 -14.33
N PRO A 154 10.62 -0.77 -13.00
CA PRO A 154 11.76 -1.41 -12.35
C PRO A 154 11.76 -2.94 -12.39
N ILE A 155 10.58 -3.56 -12.59
CA ILE A 155 10.40 -5.02 -12.62
C ILE A 155 9.65 -5.49 -13.89
N ALA A 156 9.62 -4.67 -14.93
CA ALA A 156 8.85 -4.91 -16.15
C ALA A 156 9.25 -6.20 -16.89
N ASP A 157 10.53 -6.59 -16.84
CA ASP A 157 11.03 -7.77 -17.54
C ASP A 157 10.60 -9.11 -16.88
N PHE A 158 10.12 -9.05 -15.64
CA PHE A 158 9.79 -10.23 -14.84
C PHE A 158 8.29 -10.54 -14.78
N VAL A 159 7.43 -9.57 -15.11
CA VAL A 159 5.98 -9.67 -15.00
C VAL A 159 5.35 -9.70 -16.39
N ASP A 160 4.42 -10.62 -16.60
CA ASP A 160 3.70 -10.74 -17.87
C ASP A 160 2.59 -9.70 -18.01
N ILE A 161 1.86 -9.44 -16.90
CA ILE A 161 0.71 -8.54 -16.86
C ILE A 161 0.73 -7.75 -15.54
N PHE A 162 0.58 -6.42 -15.62
CA PHE A 162 0.24 -5.60 -14.48
C PHE A 162 -1.24 -5.21 -14.51
N PHE A 163 -1.89 -5.33 -13.36
CA PHE A 163 -3.23 -4.80 -13.14
C PHE A 163 -3.14 -3.39 -12.55
N ILE A 164 -3.61 -2.41 -13.32
CA ILE A 164 -3.58 -0.99 -12.98
C ILE A 164 -4.94 -0.58 -12.43
N GLY A 165 -5.01 -0.34 -11.12
CA GLY A 165 -6.25 0.04 -10.44
C GLY A 165 -6.79 -1.06 -9.53
N GLU A 166 -8.07 -1.35 -9.64
CA GLU A 166 -8.81 -2.25 -8.74
C GLU A 166 -9.05 -3.61 -9.43
N GLY A 167 -8.70 -4.70 -8.73
CA GLY A 167 -8.58 -6.05 -9.32
C GLY A 167 -9.91 -6.80 -9.47
N GLU A 168 -10.96 -6.41 -8.74
CA GLU A 168 -12.15 -7.24 -8.55
C GLU A 168 -12.84 -7.69 -9.85
N GLU A 169 -12.80 -6.88 -10.90
CA GLU A 169 -13.37 -7.25 -12.20
C GLU A 169 -12.30 -7.72 -13.17
N VAL A 170 -11.17 -7.01 -13.24
CA VAL A 170 -10.13 -7.26 -14.25
C VAL A 170 -9.45 -8.62 -14.05
N ASP A 171 -9.26 -9.08 -12.82
CA ASP A 171 -8.69 -10.39 -12.54
C ASP A 171 -9.56 -11.51 -13.17
N LEU A 172 -10.89 -11.42 -12.97
CA LEU A 172 -11.82 -12.40 -13.53
C LEU A 172 -11.91 -12.31 -15.06
N GLU A 173 -11.87 -11.11 -15.65
CA GLU A 173 -11.88 -10.91 -17.10
C GLU A 173 -10.63 -11.54 -17.75
N VAL A 174 -9.45 -11.36 -17.16
CA VAL A 174 -8.19 -11.94 -17.66
C VAL A 174 -8.17 -13.47 -17.50
N ILE A 175 -8.67 -14.01 -16.39
CA ILE A 175 -8.78 -15.47 -16.19
C ILE A 175 -9.76 -16.08 -17.21
N GLU A 176 -10.88 -15.43 -17.46
CA GLU A 176 -11.84 -15.92 -18.46
C GLU A 176 -11.27 -15.89 -19.88
N LEU A 177 -10.51 -14.83 -20.23
CA LEU A 177 -9.77 -14.75 -21.49
C LEU A 177 -8.73 -15.88 -21.60
N PHE A 178 -7.98 -16.15 -20.53
CA PHE A 178 -7.01 -17.24 -20.47
C PHE A 178 -7.67 -18.61 -20.77
N ARG A 179 -8.82 -18.88 -20.14
CA ARG A 179 -9.57 -20.12 -20.35
C ARG A 179 -9.97 -20.29 -21.83
N LYS A 180 -10.47 -19.21 -22.46
CA LYS A 180 -10.81 -19.19 -23.88
C LYS A 180 -9.59 -19.44 -24.78
N CYS A 181 -8.49 -18.71 -24.52
CA CYS A 181 -7.25 -18.88 -25.28
C CYS A 181 -6.71 -20.30 -25.18
N ARG A 182 -6.72 -20.90 -23.98
CA ARG A 182 -6.29 -22.28 -23.77
C ARG A 182 -7.19 -23.29 -24.53
N ALA A 183 -8.51 -23.12 -24.49
CA ALA A 183 -9.45 -23.97 -25.22
C ALA A 183 -9.29 -23.85 -26.74
N GLU A 184 -8.90 -22.69 -27.25
CA GLU A 184 -8.64 -22.41 -28.66
C GLU A 184 -7.20 -22.78 -29.09
N GLY A 185 -6.34 -23.23 -28.19
CA GLY A 185 -4.94 -23.59 -28.47
C GLY A 185 -4.06 -22.39 -28.82
N LYS A 186 -4.40 -21.19 -28.34
CA LYS A 186 -3.62 -19.98 -28.57
C LYS A 186 -2.29 -20.00 -27.78
N SER A 187 -1.31 -19.33 -28.35
CA SER A 187 0.00 -19.11 -27.70
C SER A 187 -0.10 -18.09 -26.56
N LYS A 188 0.92 -18.07 -25.70
CA LYS A 188 1.09 -17.03 -24.68
C LYS A 188 1.11 -15.62 -25.30
N GLN A 189 1.80 -15.45 -26.43
CA GLN A 189 1.89 -14.15 -27.10
C GLN A 189 0.51 -13.64 -27.52
N GLU A 190 -0.32 -14.48 -28.15
CA GLU A 190 -1.69 -14.12 -28.53
C GLU A 190 -2.56 -13.78 -27.31
N PHE A 191 -2.41 -14.54 -26.22
CA PHE A 191 -3.10 -14.24 -24.96
C PHE A 191 -2.69 -12.86 -24.40
N LEU A 192 -1.40 -12.53 -24.38
CA LEU A 192 -0.90 -11.24 -23.90
C LEU A 192 -1.38 -10.07 -24.79
N GLU A 193 -1.37 -10.25 -26.12
CA GLU A 193 -1.90 -9.25 -27.06
C GLU A 193 -3.40 -9.00 -26.85
N LEU A 194 -4.18 -10.05 -26.63
CA LEU A 194 -5.61 -9.94 -26.33
C LEU A 194 -5.85 -9.31 -24.95
N SER A 195 -5.07 -9.70 -23.95
CA SER A 195 -5.16 -9.14 -22.57
C SER A 195 -4.90 -7.65 -22.56
N SER A 196 -3.99 -7.13 -23.40
CA SER A 196 -3.67 -5.71 -23.49
C SER A 196 -4.85 -4.81 -23.90
N LYS A 197 -5.93 -5.39 -24.43
CA LYS A 197 -7.16 -4.67 -24.81
C LYS A 197 -8.12 -4.50 -23.63
N ILE A 198 -7.91 -5.18 -22.51
CA ILE A 198 -8.74 -5.07 -21.31
C ILE A 198 -8.33 -3.81 -20.55
N GLU A 199 -9.30 -2.98 -20.15
CA GLU A 199 -9.04 -1.77 -19.37
C GLU A 199 -8.39 -2.13 -18.03
N GLY A 200 -7.28 -1.47 -17.69
CA GLY A 200 -6.50 -1.74 -16.49
C GLY A 200 -5.39 -2.77 -16.67
N VAL A 201 -5.20 -3.30 -17.88
CA VAL A 201 -4.15 -4.28 -18.18
C VAL A 201 -2.96 -3.62 -18.87
N TYR A 202 -1.79 -3.73 -18.26
CA TYR A 202 -0.50 -3.34 -18.85
C TYR A 202 0.36 -4.59 -19.09
N VAL A 203 0.82 -4.78 -20.33
CA VAL A 203 1.69 -5.90 -20.77
C VAL A 203 3.05 -5.34 -21.16
N PRO A 204 4.08 -5.36 -20.30
CA PRO A 204 5.37 -4.69 -20.56
C PRO A 204 6.06 -5.10 -21.84
N ALA A 205 5.95 -6.38 -22.24
CA ALA A 205 6.55 -6.93 -23.46
C ALA A 205 6.06 -6.25 -24.75
N LEU A 206 4.89 -5.59 -24.71
CA LEU A 206 4.29 -4.90 -25.84
C LEU A 206 4.71 -3.42 -25.95
N TYR A 207 5.77 -3.00 -25.25
CA TYR A 207 6.26 -1.61 -25.30
C TYR A 207 7.77 -1.56 -25.41
N ASP A 208 8.24 -0.65 -26.28
CA ASP A 208 9.65 -0.29 -26.43
C ASP A 208 9.95 1.00 -25.69
N VAL A 209 11.04 0.99 -24.93
CA VAL A 209 11.56 2.18 -24.24
C VAL A 209 12.93 2.52 -24.81
N THR A 210 13.12 3.78 -25.21
CA THR A 210 14.42 4.29 -25.67
C THR A 210 14.89 5.43 -24.77
N TYR A 211 16.20 5.65 -24.73
CA TYR A 211 16.82 6.61 -23.82
C TYR A 211 17.63 7.65 -24.58
N ASN A 212 17.75 8.84 -24.02
CA ASN A 212 18.68 9.88 -24.42
C ASN A 212 20.09 9.58 -23.88
N GLU A 213 21.10 10.30 -24.37
CA GLU A 213 22.49 10.17 -23.91
C GLU A 213 22.67 10.49 -22.42
N ASP A 214 21.84 11.38 -21.86
CA ASP A 214 21.82 11.73 -20.44
C ASP A 214 21.09 10.72 -19.54
N GLY A 215 20.63 9.61 -20.11
CA GLY A 215 19.93 8.53 -19.39
C GLY A 215 18.42 8.76 -19.18
N THR A 216 17.86 9.92 -19.56
CA THR A 216 16.41 10.16 -19.50
C THR A 216 15.67 9.39 -20.59
N ILE A 217 14.38 9.10 -20.37
CA ILE A 217 13.55 8.40 -21.36
C ILE A 217 13.33 9.32 -22.57
N LYS A 218 13.66 8.81 -23.76
CA LYS A 218 13.44 9.49 -25.04
C LYS A 218 12.07 9.21 -25.61
N SER A 219 11.65 7.93 -25.55
CA SER A 219 10.33 7.53 -26.01
C SER A 219 9.85 6.29 -25.28
N PHE A 220 8.54 6.18 -25.15
CA PHE A 220 7.82 5.01 -24.67
C PHE A 220 6.73 4.68 -25.71
N SER A 221 6.90 3.60 -26.46
CA SER A 221 6.11 3.32 -27.65
C SER A 221 5.46 1.94 -27.62
N PRO A 222 4.13 1.84 -27.86
CA PRO A 222 3.45 0.55 -27.95
C PRO A 222 3.83 -0.17 -29.24
N LYS A 223 3.84 -1.50 -29.19
CA LYS A 223 3.99 -2.42 -30.34
C LYS A 223 2.62 -2.87 -30.83
N GLY A 224 2.48 -3.04 -32.14
CA GLY A 224 1.24 -3.50 -32.74
C GLY A 224 0.04 -2.63 -32.35
N ASP A 225 -1.01 -3.29 -31.88
CA ASP A 225 -2.24 -2.63 -31.44
C ASP A 225 -2.32 -2.39 -29.94
N ALA A 226 -1.22 -2.44 -29.19
CA ALA A 226 -1.22 -2.15 -27.78
C ALA A 226 -1.63 -0.68 -27.51
N PRO A 227 -2.38 -0.38 -26.45
CA PRO A 227 -2.87 0.97 -26.18
C PRO A 227 -1.73 1.92 -25.78
N ALA A 228 -1.71 3.13 -26.33
CA ALA A 228 -0.69 4.13 -25.96
C ALA A 228 -0.81 4.63 -24.51
N LYS A 229 -1.98 4.49 -23.90
CA LYS A 229 -2.29 4.83 -22.49
C LYS A 229 -3.06 3.70 -21.84
N ILE A 230 -2.63 3.32 -20.66
CA ILE A 230 -3.30 2.33 -19.81
C ILE A 230 -4.16 3.08 -18.79
N HIS A 231 -5.47 3.00 -18.96
CA HIS A 231 -6.42 3.57 -18.00
C HIS A 231 -6.64 2.61 -16.84
N LYS A 232 -6.63 3.12 -15.61
CA LYS A 232 -6.90 2.28 -14.44
C LYS A 232 -8.31 1.72 -14.45
N ARG A 233 -8.46 0.46 -14.03
CA ARG A 233 -9.76 -0.12 -13.68
C ARG A 233 -10.25 0.44 -12.34
N ILE A 234 -11.57 0.66 -12.22
CA ILE A 234 -12.18 1.26 -11.03
C ILE A 234 -13.58 0.71 -10.76
N MET A 235 -13.83 0.29 -9.53
CA MET A 235 -15.16 -0.07 -9.03
C MET A 235 -15.98 1.21 -8.75
N LEU A 236 -17.05 1.44 -9.50
CA LEU A 236 -17.84 2.68 -9.38
C LEU A 236 -18.88 2.63 -8.26
N ASP A 237 -19.43 1.47 -7.96
CA ASP A 237 -20.47 1.26 -6.96
C ASP A 237 -19.95 0.37 -5.84
N MET A 238 -19.59 0.97 -4.70
CA MET A 238 -18.99 0.26 -3.59
C MET A 238 -19.96 -0.64 -2.83
N ASP A 239 -21.27 -0.38 -2.90
CA ASP A 239 -22.29 -1.26 -2.30
C ASP A 239 -22.47 -2.56 -3.07
N LYS A 240 -22.17 -2.54 -4.38
CA LYS A 240 -22.22 -3.71 -5.27
C LYS A 240 -20.87 -4.41 -5.43
N SER A 241 -19.77 -3.78 -4.97
CA SER A 241 -18.47 -4.41 -5.04
C SER A 241 -18.47 -5.67 -4.17
N PHE A 242 -17.81 -6.72 -4.66
CA PHE A 242 -17.65 -7.95 -3.89
C PHE A 242 -16.97 -7.65 -2.56
N TYR A 243 -17.51 -8.22 -1.51
CA TYR A 243 -16.89 -8.23 -0.18
C TYR A 243 -17.22 -9.57 0.50
N PRO A 244 -16.24 -10.28 1.06
CA PRO A 244 -16.48 -11.60 1.66
C PRO A 244 -17.28 -11.49 2.95
N ASP A 245 -18.11 -12.49 3.20
CA ASP A 245 -18.85 -12.66 4.46
C ASP A 245 -17.99 -13.33 5.54
N ASN A 246 -16.83 -13.87 5.16
CA ASN A 246 -15.87 -14.49 6.06
C ASN A 246 -14.43 -14.22 5.59
N PHE A 247 -13.48 -14.31 6.53
CA PHE A 247 -12.04 -14.33 6.23
C PHE A 247 -11.42 -15.64 6.68
N VAL A 248 -10.33 -16.02 6.03
CA VAL A 248 -9.46 -17.05 6.58
C VAL A 248 -8.89 -16.56 7.90
N VAL A 249 -9.09 -17.34 8.97
CA VAL A 249 -8.61 -17.01 10.31
C VAL A 249 -7.22 -17.59 10.52
N PRO A 250 -6.19 -16.77 10.78
CA PRO A 250 -4.80 -17.22 10.85
C PRO A 250 -4.56 -18.13 12.07
N LEU A 251 -3.62 -19.08 11.94
CA LEU A 251 -3.19 -19.96 13.02
C LEU A 251 -2.20 -19.31 13.99
N VAL A 252 -1.56 -18.24 13.58
CA VAL A 252 -0.59 -17.48 14.39
C VAL A 252 -1.04 -16.03 14.50
N GLU A 253 -0.62 -15.35 15.57
CA GLU A 253 -0.90 -13.93 15.75
C GLU A 253 -0.34 -13.12 14.58
N ILE A 254 -1.16 -12.27 13.98
CA ILE A 254 -0.84 -11.42 12.84
C ILE A 254 -0.88 -9.93 13.24
N VAL A 255 -0.42 -9.03 12.34
CA VAL A 255 -0.34 -7.59 12.63
C VAL A 255 -1.73 -6.98 12.88
N HIS A 256 -2.74 -7.40 12.12
CA HIS A 256 -4.12 -6.93 12.24
C HIS A 256 -5.08 -8.11 12.46
N ASP A 257 -5.01 -8.69 13.65
CA ASP A 257 -5.82 -9.87 14.05
C ASP A 257 -7.22 -9.44 14.48
N ARG A 258 -8.04 -9.05 13.49
CA ARG A 258 -9.39 -8.52 13.67
C ARG A 258 -10.18 -8.54 12.37
N ALA A 259 -11.50 -8.39 12.45
CA ALA A 259 -12.33 -8.14 11.29
C ALA A 259 -12.04 -6.72 10.75
N VAL A 260 -11.59 -6.61 9.52
CA VAL A 260 -11.34 -5.32 8.86
C VAL A 260 -12.45 -5.07 7.84
N GLN A 261 -13.13 -3.93 7.95
CA GLN A 261 -14.21 -3.53 7.05
C GLN A 261 -13.85 -2.24 6.31
N GLU A 262 -13.78 -2.32 4.98
CA GLU A 262 -13.59 -1.15 4.13
C GLU A 262 -14.88 -0.32 4.07
N ILE A 263 -14.80 0.98 4.42
CA ILE A 263 -15.97 1.87 4.44
C ILE A 263 -16.06 2.78 3.21
N PHE A 264 -14.92 3.14 2.60
CA PHE A 264 -14.85 3.87 1.33
C PHE A 264 -13.45 3.77 0.72
N ARG A 265 -13.35 4.02 -0.59
CA ARG A 265 -12.09 4.18 -1.33
C ARG A 265 -11.87 5.60 -1.78
N GLY A 266 -10.59 5.99 -1.86
CA GLY A 266 -10.15 7.33 -2.21
C GLY A 266 -10.03 8.25 -1.01
N CYS A 267 -9.66 9.51 -1.27
CA CYS A 267 -9.51 10.54 -0.24
C CYS A 267 -9.96 11.90 -0.79
N ILE A 268 -10.73 12.66 0.00
CA ILE A 268 -11.16 14.01 -0.38
C ILE A 268 -10.03 15.04 -0.27
N ARG A 269 -8.97 14.71 0.46
CA ARG A 269 -7.86 15.61 0.78
C ARG A 269 -6.90 15.75 -0.41
N GLY A 270 -6.05 16.74 -0.34
CA GLY A 270 -5.13 17.07 -1.42
C GLY A 270 -3.67 17.12 -0.96
N CYS A 271 -3.28 16.27 0.00
CA CYS A 271 -1.89 16.21 0.47
C CYS A 271 -0.96 15.93 -0.71
N ARG A 272 0.04 16.81 -0.94
CA ARG A 272 0.86 16.85 -2.15
C ARG A 272 1.89 15.73 -2.23
N PHE A 273 2.20 15.10 -1.10
CA PHE A 273 3.10 13.94 -1.02
C PHE A 273 2.38 12.61 -1.17
N CYS A 274 1.07 12.56 -0.96
CA CYS A 274 0.33 11.32 -0.74
C CYS A 274 -0.10 10.67 -2.05
N GLN A 275 0.54 9.55 -2.42
CA GLN A 275 0.19 8.77 -3.60
C GLN A 275 -1.22 8.18 -3.50
N ALA A 276 -1.57 7.56 -2.37
CA ALA A 276 -2.89 6.96 -2.15
C ALA A 276 -4.01 7.99 -2.31
N GLY A 277 -3.81 9.25 -1.85
CA GLY A 277 -4.75 10.35 -2.04
C GLY A 277 -4.97 10.76 -3.49
N MET A 278 -4.12 10.31 -4.43
CA MET A 278 -4.21 10.59 -5.86
C MET A 278 -4.70 9.38 -6.67
N ILE A 279 -4.08 8.22 -6.49
CA ILE A 279 -4.36 7.03 -7.32
C ILE A 279 -5.74 6.43 -7.05
N TYR A 280 -6.27 6.55 -5.84
CA TYR A 280 -7.59 6.01 -5.48
C TYR A 280 -8.76 6.99 -5.69
N ARG A 281 -8.52 8.16 -6.32
CA ARG A 281 -9.61 9.07 -6.71
C ARG A 281 -10.49 8.47 -7.80
N PRO A 282 -11.83 8.81 -7.82
CA PRO A 282 -12.59 9.62 -6.88
C PRO A 282 -12.95 8.90 -5.58
N VAL A 283 -13.45 9.64 -4.58
CA VAL A 283 -14.00 9.05 -3.35
C VAL A 283 -15.33 8.36 -3.66
N ARG A 284 -15.47 7.11 -3.22
CA ARG A 284 -16.66 6.27 -3.36
C ARG A 284 -16.92 5.58 -2.02
N GLU A 285 -18.08 5.87 -1.45
CA GLU A 285 -18.47 5.41 -0.12
C GLU A 285 -19.43 4.22 -0.22
N LYS A 286 -19.35 3.28 0.72
CA LYS A 286 -20.39 2.26 0.97
C LYS A 286 -21.47 2.87 1.85
N SER A 287 -22.69 2.37 1.74
CA SER A 287 -23.78 2.75 2.66
C SER A 287 -23.57 2.18 4.07
N PRO A 288 -24.08 2.85 5.12
CA PRO A 288 -24.07 2.31 6.48
C PRO A 288 -24.74 0.94 6.59
N GLU A 289 -25.76 0.69 5.80
CA GLU A 289 -26.51 -0.57 5.73
C GLU A 289 -25.61 -1.71 5.27
N THR A 290 -24.90 -1.50 4.15
CA THR A 290 -23.97 -2.47 3.59
C THR A 290 -22.83 -2.76 4.57
N ILE A 291 -22.22 -1.71 5.14
CA ILE A 291 -21.12 -1.85 6.10
C ILE A 291 -21.59 -2.63 7.34
N ASN A 292 -22.73 -2.28 7.92
CA ASN A 292 -23.26 -2.95 9.12
C ASN A 292 -23.52 -4.43 8.88
N LYS A 293 -24.14 -4.78 7.72
CA LYS A 293 -24.38 -6.17 7.34
C LYS A 293 -23.05 -6.96 7.21
N GLN A 294 -22.06 -6.37 6.52
CA GLN A 294 -20.76 -7.01 6.28
C GLN A 294 -19.97 -7.18 7.60
N CYS A 295 -19.95 -6.17 8.47
CA CYS A 295 -19.31 -6.28 9.79
C CYS A 295 -19.88 -7.42 10.62
N ARG A 296 -21.22 -7.53 10.66
CA ARG A 296 -21.89 -8.60 11.41
C ARG A 296 -21.53 -9.97 10.85
N ALA A 297 -21.65 -10.16 9.53
CA ALA A 297 -21.30 -11.41 8.87
C ALA A 297 -19.85 -11.84 9.15
N LEU A 298 -18.90 -10.89 9.12
CA LEU A 298 -17.51 -11.17 9.44
C LEU A 298 -17.34 -11.67 10.89
N CYS A 299 -17.95 -11.01 11.88
CA CYS A 299 -17.86 -11.43 13.28
C CYS A 299 -18.49 -12.82 13.49
N ASP A 300 -19.69 -13.04 12.92
CA ASP A 300 -20.41 -14.31 13.03
C ASP A 300 -19.62 -15.50 12.44
N ASN A 301 -18.89 -15.27 11.32
CA ASN A 301 -18.19 -16.33 10.58
C ASN A 301 -16.72 -16.49 10.96
N THR A 302 -16.13 -15.58 11.73
CA THR A 302 -14.70 -15.64 12.11
C THR A 302 -14.50 -15.75 13.63
N GLY A 303 -15.48 -15.32 14.42
CA GLY A 303 -15.36 -15.23 15.87
C GLY A 303 -14.53 -14.03 16.35
N TYR A 304 -14.18 -13.07 15.48
CA TYR A 304 -13.50 -11.85 15.89
C TYR A 304 -14.39 -10.97 16.78
N ASP A 305 -13.82 -10.45 17.85
CA ASP A 305 -14.43 -9.52 18.80
C ASP A 305 -14.00 -8.05 18.62
N GLU A 306 -13.30 -7.77 17.52
CA GLU A 306 -12.93 -6.40 17.11
C GLU A 306 -13.20 -6.21 15.61
N VAL A 307 -13.88 -5.11 15.27
CA VAL A 307 -14.07 -4.62 13.90
C VAL A 307 -13.29 -3.33 13.71
N SER A 308 -12.46 -3.28 12.68
CA SER A 308 -11.72 -2.08 12.27
C SER A 308 -12.30 -1.50 10.98
N LEU A 309 -12.77 -0.24 11.03
CA LEU A 309 -13.35 0.46 9.88
C LEU A 309 -12.25 1.11 9.05
N SER A 310 -11.84 0.43 7.97
CA SER A 310 -10.68 0.83 7.15
C SER A 310 -11.03 1.86 6.08
N SER A 311 -10.20 2.90 5.99
CA SER A 311 -10.18 3.89 4.91
C SER A 311 -8.90 4.72 4.97
N LEU A 312 -8.69 5.61 3.98
CA LEU A 312 -7.58 6.57 4.01
C LEU A 312 -7.82 7.75 4.97
N SER A 313 -9.06 7.97 5.45
CA SER A 313 -9.41 9.07 6.34
C SER A 313 -10.80 8.83 6.94
N SER A 314 -10.90 7.99 7.98
CA SER A 314 -12.18 7.51 8.52
C SER A 314 -13.10 8.63 8.99
N SER A 315 -12.58 9.73 9.51
CA SER A 315 -13.36 10.92 9.89
C SER A 315 -13.97 11.68 8.70
N ASP A 316 -13.51 11.42 7.47
CA ASP A 316 -14.06 12.03 6.26
C ASP A 316 -15.21 11.23 5.63
N TYR A 317 -15.61 10.10 6.22
CA TYR A 317 -16.79 9.36 5.78
C TYR A 317 -18.06 10.16 6.06
N SER A 318 -18.91 10.34 5.02
CA SER A 318 -20.03 11.29 5.11
C SER A 318 -21.11 10.89 6.11
N GLN A 319 -21.22 9.60 6.41
CA GLN A 319 -22.25 9.02 7.27
C GLN A 319 -21.65 8.33 8.50
N ILE A 320 -20.54 8.87 9.05
CA ILE A 320 -19.82 8.23 10.17
C ILE A 320 -20.69 8.09 11.42
N VAL A 321 -21.48 9.12 11.76
CA VAL A 321 -22.35 9.08 12.95
C VAL A 321 -23.47 8.06 12.78
N PRO A 322 -24.30 8.07 11.71
CA PRO A 322 -25.28 7.02 11.46
C PRO A 322 -24.69 5.60 11.43
N LEU A 323 -23.49 5.43 10.88
CA LEU A 323 -22.80 4.13 10.86
C LEU A 323 -22.48 3.65 12.27
N LEU A 324 -21.87 4.52 13.10
CA LEU A 324 -21.53 4.17 14.48
C LEU A 324 -22.77 3.85 15.32
N ASP A 325 -23.89 4.55 15.09
CA ASP A 325 -25.16 4.24 15.78
C ASP A 325 -25.65 2.82 15.44
N LYS A 326 -25.68 2.48 14.13
CA LYS A 326 -26.09 1.13 13.69
C LYS A 326 -25.16 0.02 14.22
N LEU A 327 -23.86 0.24 14.20
CA LEU A 327 -22.90 -0.75 14.73
C LEU A 327 -23.06 -0.93 16.24
N ASN A 328 -23.31 0.16 16.98
CA ASN A 328 -23.49 0.12 18.44
C ASN A 328 -24.79 -0.57 18.87
N GLU A 329 -25.81 -0.75 17.99
CA GLU A 329 -27.06 -1.45 18.31
C GLU A 329 -26.83 -2.92 18.69
N TRP A 330 -25.83 -3.58 18.09
CA TRP A 330 -25.55 -5.00 18.36
C TRP A 330 -24.18 -5.22 19.00
N SER A 331 -23.16 -4.44 18.65
CA SER A 331 -21.78 -4.68 19.08
C SER A 331 -21.59 -4.60 20.60
N LYS A 332 -22.40 -3.78 21.28
CA LYS A 332 -22.36 -3.66 22.75
C LYS A 332 -22.86 -4.93 23.45
N ASP A 333 -23.94 -5.50 22.96
CA ASP A 333 -24.55 -6.70 23.55
C ASP A 333 -23.66 -7.93 23.28
N GLU A 334 -23.05 -7.98 22.08
CA GLU A 334 -22.17 -9.07 21.65
C GLU A 334 -20.70 -8.84 22.08
N LYS A 335 -20.39 -7.72 22.77
CA LYS A 335 -19.05 -7.32 23.24
C LYS A 335 -18.00 -7.20 22.13
N VAL A 336 -18.42 -6.80 20.95
CA VAL A 336 -17.54 -6.53 19.80
C VAL A 336 -17.05 -5.09 19.87
N SER A 337 -15.74 -4.90 19.80
CA SER A 337 -15.06 -3.60 19.78
C SER A 337 -15.09 -2.98 18.39
N ILE A 338 -15.38 -1.66 18.31
CA ILE A 338 -15.29 -0.91 17.04
C ILE A 338 -14.05 -0.01 17.06
N SER A 339 -13.17 -0.17 16.09
CA SER A 339 -11.94 0.60 15.92
C SER A 339 -12.03 1.50 14.68
N LEU A 340 -11.62 2.76 14.84
CA LEU A 340 -11.54 3.76 13.77
C LEU A 340 -10.08 4.14 13.54
N PRO A 341 -9.33 3.43 12.72
CA PRO A 341 -8.00 3.86 12.32
C PRO A 341 -8.08 5.10 11.42
N SER A 342 -6.95 5.78 11.23
CA SER A 342 -6.83 6.92 10.30
C SER A 342 -7.74 8.11 10.63
N LEU A 343 -7.97 8.36 11.92
CA LEU A 343 -8.66 9.58 12.37
C LEU A 343 -7.76 10.79 12.13
N ARG A 344 -8.33 11.80 11.50
CA ARG A 344 -7.67 13.11 11.36
C ARG A 344 -7.97 13.99 12.57
N VAL A 345 -7.04 14.91 12.81
CA VAL A 345 -7.17 15.90 13.90
C VAL A 345 -8.45 16.72 13.77
N ASP A 346 -8.72 17.22 12.55
CA ASP A 346 -9.88 18.07 12.23
C ASP A 346 -11.24 17.32 12.16
N GLY A 347 -11.22 16.01 12.31
CA GLY A 347 -12.43 15.16 12.32
C GLY A 347 -12.74 14.52 13.67
N PHE A 348 -11.99 14.83 14.73
CA PHE A 348 -12.16 14.25 16.05
C PHE A 348 -13.11 15.10 16.90
N THR A 349 -14.42 14.89 16.70
CA THR A 349 -15.48 15.62 17.44
C THR A 349 -15.84 14.93 18.76
N ASP A 350 -16.39 15.67 19.72
CA ASP A 350 -16.86 15.13 21.01
C ASP A 350 -17.89 14.02 20.83
N ASP A 351 -18.74 14.10 19.80
CA ASP A 351 -19.76 13.07 19.48
C ASP A 351 -19.09 11.77 19.04
N ILE A 352 -18.15 11.82 18.10
CA ILE A 352 -17.37 10.66 17.68
C ILE A 352 -16.58 10.08 18.85
N MET A 353 -15.94 10.93 19.65
CA MET A 353 -15.18 10.51 20.81
C MET A 353 -16.07 9.78 21.85
N ASN A 354 -17.25 10.29 22.12
CA ASN A 354 -18.18 9.67 23.08
C ASN A 354 -18.70 8.31 22.60
N LYS A 355 -18.91 8.15 21.28
CA LYS A 355 -19.32 6.88 20.66
C LYS A 355 -18.19 5.83 20.64
N ILE A 356 -16.93 6.28 20.59
CA ILE A 356 -15.74 5.41 20.65
C ILE A 356 -15.33 5.09 22.10
N LYS A 357 -15.60 5.95 23.08
CA LYS A 357 -15.23 5.77 24.51
C LYS A 357 -15.75 4.47 25.15
N THR A 358 -16.78 3.86 24.60
CA THR A 358 -17.31 2.57 25.07
C THR A 358 -16.38 1.40 24.77
N VAL A 359 -15.30 1.63 24.00
CA VAL A 359 -14.35 0.65 23.50
C VAL A 359 -12.98 0.85 24.16
N ARG A 360 -12.12 -0.16 24.09
CA ARG A 360 -10.78 -0.22 24.70
C ARG A 360 -9.95 1.04 24.37
N LYS A 361 -9.43 1.75 25.38
CA LYS A 361 -8.56 2.92 25.24
C LYS A 361 -7.19 2.50 24.71
N SER A 362 -6.99 2.57 23.40
CA SER A 362 -5.66 2.52 22.78
C SER A 362 -4.99 3.90 22.79
N GLY A 363 -3.68 3.98 22.56
CA GLY A 363 -2.98 5.25 22.38
C GLY A 363 -3.54 6.03 21.16
N LEU A 364 -3.54 7.36 21.25
CA LEU A 364 -3.97 8.21 20.13
C LEU A 364 -2.81 8.47 19.18
N THR A 365 -3.11 8.37 17.89
CA THR A 365 -2.14 8.61 16.82
C THR A 365 -2.65 9.71 15.91
N PHE A 366 -1.85 10.74 15.69
CA PHE A 366 -2.12 11.83 14.77
C PHE A 366 -0.96 12.00 13.80
N ALA A 367 -1.25 12.47 12.61
CA ALA A 367 -0.28 12.69 11.55
C ALA A 367 -0.32 14.15 11.08
N PRO A 368 0.30 15.10 11.81
CA PRO A 368 0.47 16.46 11.32
C PRO A 368 1.40 16.55 10.11
N GLU A 369 2.30 15.56 9.92
CA GLU A 369 3.25 15.36 8.83
C GLU A 369 4.39 16.36 8.78
N ALA A 370 4.22 17.59 9.31
CA ALA A 370 5.27 18.60 9.39
C ALA A 370 5.17 19.40 10.69
N GLY A 371 6.33 19.88 11.19
CA GLY A 371 6.43 20.60 12.46
C GLY A 371 5.84 22.00 12.40
N SER A 372 6.20 22.79 11.38
CA SER A 372 5.74 24.17 11.21
C SER A 372 4.42 24.27 10.46
N GLN A 373 3.65 25.35 10.70
CA GLN A 373 2.42 25.61 9.93
C GLN A 373 2.75 25.85 8.45
N ARG A 374 3.84 26.59 8.16
CA ARG A 374 4.29 26.79 6.79
C ARG A 374 4.47 25.47 6.05
N MET A 375 5.16 24.51 6.63
CA MET A 375 5.36 23.22 5.97
C MET A 375 4.06 22.42 5.85
N ARG A 376 3.15 22.48 6.83
CA ARG A 376 1.80 21.88 6.69
C ARG A 376 1.01 22.48 5.51
N ASP A 377 1.19 23.77 5.24
CA ASP A 377 0.59 24.46 4.09
C ASP A 377 1.28 24.08 2.77
N VAL A 378 2.61 24.00 2.73
CA VAL A 378 3.40 23.50 1.59
C VAL A 378 2.92 22.12 1.15
N ILE A 379 2.78 21.18 2.07
CA ILE A 379 2.34 19.82 1.77
C ILE A 379 0.81 19.70 1.65
N ASN A 380 0.08 20.79 1.82
CA ASN A 380 -1.39 20.85 1.79
C ASN A 380 -2.07 19.88 2.76
N LYS A 381 -1.52 19.74 3.97
CA LYS A 381 -2.09 18.84 4.98
C LYS A 381 -3.41 19.36 5.54
N ASN A 382 -3.60 20.69 5.54
CA ASN A 382 -4.80 21.37 6.07
C ASN A 382 -5.10 20.96 7.53
N VAL A 383 -4.08 20.94 8.38
CA VAL A 383 -4.18 20.73 9.83
C VAL A 383 -3.50 21.90 10.51
N ARG A 384 -4.21 22.56 11.41
CA ARG A 384 -3.70 23.69 12.20
C ARG A 384 -3.18 23.21 13.55
N GLU A 385 -2.22 23.96 14.10
CA GLU A 385 -1.65 23.63 15.41
C GLU A 385 -2.70 23.75 16.53
N ASP A 386 -3.53 24.79 16.50
CA ASP A 386 -4.61 24.99 17.47
C ASP A 386 -5.63 23.83 17.45
N GLU A 387 -5.99 23.30 16.28
CA GLU A 387 -6.84 22.13 16.13
C GLU A 387 -6.22 20.87 16.75
N LEU A 388 -4.91 20.64 16.51
CA LEU A 388 -4.18 19.52 17.11
C LEU A 388 -4.17 19.62 18.64
N LEU A 389 -3.83 20.79 19.18
CA LEU A 389 -3.75 21.00 20.63
C LEU A 389 -5.12 20.89 21.30
N GLN A 390 -6.17 21.40 20.66
CA GLN A 390 -7.55 21.24 21.13
C GLN A 390 -7.95 19.77 21.20
N THR A 391 -7.69 19.02 20.14
CA THR A 391 -7.99 17.58 20.06
C THR A 391 -7.22 16.79 21.13
N CYS A 392 -5.93 17.09 21.32
CA CYS A 392 -5.13 16.47 22.38
C CYS A 392 -5.69 16.81 23.78
N THR A 393 -6.10 18.07 24.01
CA THR A 393 -6.67 18.50 25.31
C THR A 393 -7.97 17.76 25.61
N THR A 394 -8.88 17.66 24.63
CA THR A 394 -10.12 16.88 24.74
C THR A 394 -9.83 15.41 25.08
N ALA A 395 -8.84 14.82 24.42
CA ALA A 395 -8.41 13.45 24.69
C ALA A 395 -7.85 13.29 26.10
N PHE A 396 -7.02 14.23 26.57
CA PHE A 396 -6.46 14.21 27.93
C PHE A 396 -7.55 14.32 29.00
N ALA A 397 -8.53 15.19 28.81
CA ALA A 397 -9.72 15.24 29.66
C ALA A 397 -10.50 13.92 29.63
N GLY A 398 -10.54 13.23 28.50
CA GLY A 398 -11.09 11.89 28.33
C GLY A 398 -10.28 10.76 28.97
N GLY A 399 -9.09 11.06 29.53
CA GLY A 399 -8.28 10.10 30.29
C GLY A 399 -7.12 9.47 29.52
N TRP A 400 -6.83 9.89 28.29
CA TRP A 400 -5.63 9.45 27.54
C TRP A 400 -4.37 10.11 28.09
N THR A 401 -3.25 9.40 28.03
CA THR A 401 -1.93 9.88 28.50
C THR A 401 -0.82 9.61 27.48
N THR A 402 -1.13 8.95 26.38
CA THR A 402 -0.15 8.63 25.34
C THR A 402 -0.64 9.16 24.00
N VAL A 403 0.23 9.93 23.33
CA VAL A 403 -0.02 10.47 21.99
C VAL A 403 1.17 10.13 21.10
N LYS A 404 0.92 9.65 19.89
CA LYS A 404 1.92 9.44 18.85
C LYS A 404 1.68 10.42 17.71
N LEU A 405 2.73 11.12 17.31
CA LEU A 405 2.72 12.10 16.21
C LEU A 405 3.63 11.61 15.10
N TYR A 406 3.09 11.55 13.86
CA TYR A 406 3.85 11.20 12.67
C TYR A 406 4.25 12.44 11.88
N PHE A 407 5.51 12.46 11.43
CA PHE A 407 6.12 13.51 10.63
C PHE A 407 6.92 12.93 9.46
N MET A 408 7.20 13.79 8.49
CA MET A 408 8.19 13.57 7.43
C MET A 408 9.28 14.63 7.51
N ILE A 409 10.50 14.24 7.13
CA ILE A 409 11.66 15.13 6.93
C ILE A 409 12.16 15.01 5.49
N GLY A 410 12.83 16.04 5.00
CA GLY A 410 13.28 16.09 3.61
C GLY A 410 12.19 16.54 2.62
N LEU A 411 11.17 17.23 3.10
CA LEU A 411 10.09 17.76 2.28
C LEU A 411 10.58 18.92 1.40
N PRO A 412 10.01 19.12 0.20
CA PRO A 412 10.35 20.25 -0.65
C PRO A 412 10.21 21.59 0.09
N THR A 413 11.19 22.46 -0.02
CA THR A 413 11.32 23.80 0.64
C THR A 413 11.54 23.76 2.16
N GLU A 414 11.73 22.59 2.77
CA GLU A 414 11.95 22.44 4.22
C GLU A 414 13.27 23.09 4.65
N THR A 415 13.23 23.86 5.77
CA THR A 415 14.39 24.46 6.41
C THR A 415 14.70 23.76 7.74
N MET A 416 15.87 23.99 8.32
CA MET A 416 16.23 23.43 9.65
C MET A 416 15.32 23.95 10.76
N ASP A 417 14.77 25.17 10.64
CA ASP A 417 13.78 25.70 11.57
C ASP A 417 12.46 24.91 11.50
N ASP A 418 12.04 24.49 10.30
CA ASP A 418 10.87 23.64 10.13
C ASP A 418 11.09 22.25 10.74
N VAL A 419 12.30 21.72 10.61
CA VAL A 419 12.71 20.44 11.23
C VAL A 419 12.70 20.55 12.76
N ALA A 420 13.28 21.62 13.35
CA ALA A 420 13.24 21.88 14.80
C ALA A 420 11.80 22.04 15.33
N ALA A 421 10.90 22.62 14.52
CA ALA A 421 9.49 22.78 14.87
C ALA A 421 8.77 21.44 15.11
N ILE A 422 9.31 20.30 14.63
CA ILE A 422 8.78 18.96 14.95
C ILE A 422 8.90 18.68 16.46
N ALA A 423 10.06 18.93 17.05
CA ALA A 423 10.26 18.82 18.50
C ALA A 423 9.40 19.84 19.27
N GLY A 424 9.30 21.09 18.74
CA GLY A 424 8.47 22.15 19.28
C GLY A 424 6.98 21.77 19.37
N LEU A 425 6.43 21.18 18.32
CA LEU A 425 5.03 20.73 18.30
C LEU A 425 4.81 19.56 19.29
N GLY A 426 5.79 18.65 19.42
CA GLY A 426 5.77 17.63 20.47
C GLY A 426 5.75 18.23 21.87
N GLN A 427 6.53 19.30 22.12
CA GLN A 427 6.54 20.03 23.40
C GLN A 427 5.20 20.75 23.65
N SER A 428 4.60 21.38 22.62
CA SER A 428 3.28 22.00 22.73
C SER A 428 2.20 21.01 23.18
N VAL A 429 2.26 19.75 22.72
CA VAL A 429 1.35 18.67 23.17
C VAL A 429 1.62 18.28 24.64
N VAL A 430 2.88 18.21 25.07
CA VAL A 430 3.23 17.98 26.48
C VAL A 430 2.67 19.10 27.35
N ASP A 431 2.84 20.36 26.94
CA ASP A 431 2.37 21.53 27.68
C ASP A 431 0.84 21.58 27.77
N ALA A 432 0.13 21.21 26.66
CA ALA A 432 -1.32 21.09 26.65
C ALA A 432 -1.82 20.08 27.69
N TYR A 433 -1.11 18.95 27.87
CA TYR A 433 -1.46 17.97 28.90
C TYR A 433 -1.36 18.60 30.31
N TYR A 434 -0.26 19.27 30.60
CA TYR A 434 -0.07 19.86 31.94
C TYR A 434 -1.00 21.02 32.24
N LYS A 435 -1.45 21.75 31.19
CA LYS A 435 -2.46 22.82 31.30
C LYS A 435 -3.89 22.29 31.41
N CYS A 436 -4.16 21.04 30.99
CA CYS A 436 -5.50 20.46 31.04
C CYS A 436 -5.96 20.23 32.49
N PRO A 437 -7.06 20.88 32.97
CA PRO A 437 -7.50 20.77 34.37
C PRO A 437 -8.05 19.36 34.68
N ASP A 438 -8.66 18.71 33.69
CA ASP A 438 -9.35 17.41 33.84
C ASP A 438 -8.45 16.22 33.50
N LYS A 439 -7.12 16.44 33.38
CA LYS A 439 -6.19 15.33 33.08
C LYS A 439 -6.18 14.27 34.20
N PRO A 440 -5.80 13.02 33.90
CA PRO A 440 -5.69 11.95 34.87
C PRO A 440 -4.74 12.31 36.01
N LYS A 441 -5.24 12.30 37.27
CA LYS A 441 -4.44 12.58 38.44
C LYS A 441 -3.35 11.53 38.65
N GLY A 442 -2.14 11.99 39.03
CA GLY A 442 -1.00 11.10 39.31
C GLY A 442 -0.37 10.43 38.09
N LYS A 443 -0.86 10.69 36.86
CA LYS A 443 -0.28 10.17 35.64
C LYS A 443 0.54 11.21 34.87
N SER A 444 1.51 10.75 34.12
CA SER A 444 2.35 11.56 33.24
C SER A 444 2.00 11.29 31.77
N VAL A 445 2.14 12.32 30.94
CA VAL A 445 2.02 12.17 29.48
C VAL A 445 3.27 11.51 28.90
N ARG A 446 3.08 10.74 27.83
CA ARG A 446 4.13 10.30 26.92
C ARG A 446 3.74 10.71 25.50
N VAL A 447 4.62 11.45 24.85
CA VAL A 447 4.48 11.83 23.44
C VAL A 447 5.55 11.08 22.64
N THR A 448 5.15 10.35 21.61
CA THR A 448 6.09 9.76 20.67
C THR A 448 6.06 10.59 19.39
N VAL A 449 7.19 11.17 19.02
CA VAL A 449 7.44 11.82 17.74
C VAL A 449 8.11 10.79 16.82
N SER A 450 7.49 10.49 15.67
CA SER A 450 8.03 9.54 14.72
C SER A 450 8.20 10.22 13.37
N ALA A 451 9.43 10.27 12.84
CA ALA A 451 9.75 10.89 11.56
C ALA A 451 10.17 9.85 10.52
N SER A 452 9.61 9.95 9.32
CA SER A 452 10.04 9.19 8.15
C SER A 452 10.68 10.12 7.12
N SER A 453 11.61 9.61 6.32
CA SER A 453 12.17 10.37 5.22
C SER A 453 11.14 10.51 4.09
N PHE A 454 11.06 11.67 3.48
CA PHE A 454 10.22 11.90 2.31
C PHE A 454 10.73 11.09 1.13
N VAL A 455 9.84 10.30 0.53
CA VAL A 455 10.09 9.57 -0.72
C VAL A 455 9.14 10.10 -1.79
N PRO A 456 9.66 10.72 -2.87
CA PRO A 456 8.80 11.17 -3.97
C PRO A 456 8.15 9.99 -4.68
N LYS A 457 6.82 9.95 -4.70
CA LYS A 457 6.06 8.85 -5.31
C LYS A 457 5.42 9.25 -6.64
N PRO A 458 5.27 8.32 -7.61
CA PRO A 458 4.53 8.50 -8.84
C PRO A 458 3.11 9.06 -8.61
N PHE A 459 2.61 9.83 -9.56
CA PHE A 459 1.27 10.44 -9.55
C PHE A 459 1.00 11.41 -8.40
N THR A 460 2.04 11.93 -7.74
CA THR A 460 1.92 12.99 -6.75
C THR A 460 2.38 14.34 -7.29
N PRO A 461 1.91 15.48 -6.75
CA PRO A 461 2.48 16.79 -7.05
C PRO A 461 4.00 16.86 -6.87
N PHE A 462 4.57 16.06 -5.96
CA PHE A 462 6.00 16.02 -5.67
C PHE A 462 6.77 14.94 -6.44
N GLN A 463 6.19 14.30 -7.45
CA GLN A 463 6.86 13.26 -8.25
C GLN A 463 8.12 13.77 -9.02
N TRP A 464 8.25 15.07 -9.23
CA TRP A 464 9.42 15.69 -9.87
C TRP A 464 10.51 16.10 -8.87
N GLU A 465 10.18 16.12 -7.57
CA GLU A 465 11.11 16.55 -6.53
C GLU A 465 12.16 15.46 -6.24
N PRO A 466 13.37 15.86 -5.82
CA PRO A 466 14.38 14.91 -5.33
C PRO A 466 14.05 14.46 -3.90
N GLN A 467 14.58 13.31 -3.52
CA GLN A 467 14.79 12.99 -2.12
C GLN A 467 16.09 13.66 -1.63
N ASP A 468 16.14 14.09 -0.38
CA ASP A 468 17.38 14.54 0.24
C ASP A 468 18.43 13.41 0.26
N THR A 469 19.71 13.77 0.24
CA THR A 469 20.78 12.79 0.37
C THR A 469 20.83 12.20 1.78
N ILE A 470 21.38 11.00 1.93
CA ILE A 470 21.51 10.31 3.22
C ILE A 470 22.19 11.18 4.28
N PRO A 471 23.33 11.88 4.00
CA PRO A 471 23.94 12.77 4.99
C PRO A 471 23.01 13.89 5.46
N VAL A 472 22.24 14.51 4.54
CA VAL A 472 21.28 15.57 4.88
C VAL A 472 20.12 15.02 5.75
N LEU A 473 19.63 13.81 5.43
CA LEU A 473 18.60 13.16 6.25
C LEU A 473 19.11 12.87 7.67
N HIS A 474 20.35 12.38 7.82
CA HIS A 474 20.97 12.15 9.13
C HIS A 474 21.15 13.46 9.90
N GLU A 475 21.57 14.55 9.24
CA GLU A 475 21.68 15.87 9.86
C GLU A 475 20.31 16.33 10.41
N LYS A 476 19.25 16.19 9.63
CA LYS A 476 17.88 16.52 10.04
C LYS A 476 17.40 15.66 11.22
N GLN A 477 17.64 14.34 11.18
CA GLN A 477 17.31 13.44 12.29
C GLN A 477 18.04 13.84 13.57
N GLN A 478 19.33 14.14 13.49
CA GLN A 478 20.11 14.60 14.63
C GLN A 478 19.61 15.95 15.16
N HIS A 479 19.27 16.88 14.26
CA HIS A 479 18.73 18.19 14.64
C HIS A 479 17.41 18.09 15.42
N ILE A 480 16.50 17.19 15.05
CA ILE A 480 15.28 16.92 15.85
C ILE A 480 15.66 16.41 17.23
N LYS A 481 16.59 15.46 17.30
CA LYS A 481 17.02 14.84 18.55
C LYS A 481 17.62 15.87 19.51
N ASP A 482 18.44 16.78 18.99
CA ASP A 482 19.08 17.85 19.77
C ASP A 482 18.08 18.93 20.22
N SER A 483 16.98 19.10 19.47
CA SER A 483 15.90 20.05 19.79
C SER A 483 14.95 19.53 20.88
N ILE A 484 15.00 18.26 21.24
CA ILE A 484 14.15 17.67 22.29
C ILE A 484 14.78 17.90 23.66
N THR A 485 14.12 18.69 24.50
CA THR A 485 14.62 19.08 25.83
C THR A 485 13.97 18.33 27.01
N THR A 486 12.93 17.52 26.75
CA THR A 486 12.17 16.82 27.78
C THR A 486 12.19 15.29 27.61
N ARG A 487 12.23 14.56 28.74
CA ARG A 487 12.10 13.11 28.78
C ARG A 487 10.67 12.60 28.50
N LYS A 488 9.70 13.51 28.32
CA LYS A 488 8.31 13.15 27.99
C LYS A 488 8.10 12.87 26.50
N ILE A 489 9.05 13.28 25.67
CA ILE A 489 9.06 13.04 24.23
C ILE A 489 10.05 11.93 23.94
N GLN A 490 9.57 10.89 23.25
CA GLN A 490 10.38 9.84 22.66
C GLN A 490 10.46 10.10 21.16
N PHE A 491 11.66 10.12 20.59
CA PHE A 491 11.88 10.27 19.15
C PHE A 491 12.21 8.94 18.51
N ASN A 492 11.48 8.59 17.45
CA ASN A 492 11.74 7.45 16.57
C ASN A 492 11.87 7.96 15.15
N TYR A 493 12.69 7.31 14.34
CA TYR A 493 12.82 7.67 12.91
C TYR A 493 13.03 6.40 12.07
N HIS A 494 12.69 6.50 10.77
CA HIS A 494 12.99 5.47 9.80
C HIS A 494 14.44 5.62 9.32
N ASP A 495 15.03 4.50 9.00
CA ASP A 495 16.38 4.44 8.45
C ASP A 495 16.45 5.19 7.11
N ALA A 496 17.50 6.02 6.95
CA ALA A 496 17.69 6.83 5.74
C ALA A 496 18.16 5.97 4.56
N ASP A 497 18.93 4.93 4.82
CA ASP A 497 19.49 4.04 3.81
C ASP A 497 18.37 3.21 3.15
N THR A 498 17.48 2.66 3.96
CA THR A 498 16.27 1.95 3.48
C THR A 498 15.38 2.89 2.67
N SER A 499 15.17 4.12 3.15
CA SER A 499 14.37 5.14 2.46
C SER A 499 14.99 5.56 1.13
N TYR A 500 16.33 5.59 1.05
CA TYR A 500 17.06 5.89 -0.19
C TYR A 500 16.80 4.82 -1.26
N LEU A 501 16.93 3.54 -0.91
CA LEU A 501 16.66 2.44 -1.84
C LEU A 501 15.18 2.44 -2.29
N GLU A 502 14.26 2.72 -1.37
CA GLU A 502 12.84 2.88 -1.70
C GLU A 502 12.63 3.99 -2.76
N ALA A 503 13.32 5.13 -2.65
CA ALA A 503 13.22 6.21 -3.62
C ALA A 503 13.80 5.82 -4.98
N VAL A 504 14.89 5.05 -5.02
CA VAL A 504 15.46 4.52 -6.26
C VAL A 504 14.43 3.65 -6.98
N PHE A 505 13.81 2.72 -6.29
CA PHE A 505 12.83 1.81 -6.90
C PHE A 505 11.52 2.52 -7.27
N ALA A 506 10.98 3.36 -6.39
CA ALA A 506 9.75 4.09 -6.66
C ALA A 506 9.85 5.01 -7.88
N ARG A 507 11.04 5.52 -8.19
CA ARG A 507 11.30 6.46 -9.29
C ARG A 507 12.07 5.84 -10.45
N GLY A 508 12.40 4.55 -10.36
CA GLY A 508 13.19 3.80 -11.32
C GLY A 508 12.53 3.61 -12.69
N ASP A 509 13.32 3.29 -13.67
CA ASP A 509 12.89 2.90 -15.01
C ASP A 509 13.30 1.46 -15.33
N ARG A 510 13.07 1.01 -16.56
CA ARG A 510 13.31 -0.38 -17.00
C ARG A 510 14.79 -0.80 -16.91
N LYS A 511 15.74 0.14 -16.85
CA LYS A 511 17.16 -0.19 -16.65
C LYS A 511 17.41 -0.88 -15.29
N LEU A 512 16.53 -0.65 -14.31
CA LEU A 512 16.63 -1.32 -13.01
C LEU A 512 16.34 -2.83 -13.09
N CYS A 513 15.70 -3.33 -14.14
CA CYS A 513 15.48 -4.77 -14.31
C CYS A 513 16.81 -5.55 -14.29
N LYS A 514 17.89 -5.00 -14.88
CA LYS A 514 19.23 -5.62 -14.83
C LYS A 514 19.76 -5.70 -13.39
N VAL A 515 19.56 -4.65 -12.60
CA VAL A 515 19.97 -4.60 -11.19
C VAL A 515 19.16 -5.61 -10.37
N MET A 516 17.84 -5.67 -10.60
CA MET A 516 16.95 -6.62 -9.92
C MET A 516 17.28 -8.08 -10.24
N GLU A 517 17.64 -8.39 -11.50
CA GLU A 517 18.06 -9.73 -11.90
C GLU A 517 19.30 -10.16 -11.13
N LEU A 518 20.34 -9.32 -11.12
CA LEU A 518 21.58 -9.59 -10.40
C LEU A 518 21.37 -9.67 -8.88
N ALA A 519 20.47 -8.84 -8.33
CA ALA A 519 20.08 -8.91 -6.92
C ALA A 519 19.48 -10.28 -6.58
N CYS A 520 18.58 -10.78 -7.42
CA CYS A 520 17.97 -12.11 -7.24
C CYS A 520 19.00 -13.23 -7.32
N GLU A 521 19.95 -13.18 -8.28
CA GLU A 521 21.04 -14.15 -8.42
C GLU A 521 21.94 -14.18 -7.17
N ARG A 522 22.16 -13.04 -6.53
CA ARG A 522 22.95 -12.89 -5.30
C ARG A 522 22.17 -13.14 -4.01
N GLY A 523 20.88 -13.48 -4.12
CA GLY A 523 20.05 -13.84 -2.99
C GLY A 523 19.59 -12.64 -2.14
N PHE A 524 19.47 -11.45 -2.72
CA PHE A 524 18.85 -10.30 -2.04
C PHE A 524 17.36 -10.54 -1.85
N HIS A 525 16.90 -10.41 -0.62
CA HIS A 525 15.49 -10.51 -0.25
C HIS A 525 15.25 -9.89 1.11
N PHE A 526 14.00 -9.59 1.45
CA PHE A 526 13.59 -8.95 2.69
C PHE A 526 14.27 -7.58 2.94
N ASP A 527 14.49 -6.79 1.89
CA ASP A 527 15.12 -5.46 1.99
C ASP A 527 14.32 -4.46 2.85
N GLY A 528 13.04 -4.71 3.13
CA GLY A 528 12.24 -3.97 4.11
C GLY A 528 12.52 -4.33 5.57
N TRP A 529 13.37 -5.33 5.85
CA TRP A 529 13.69 -5.82 7.18
C TRP A 529 15.16 -5.52 7.52
N ASN A 530 15.39 -4.80 8.62
CA ASN A 530 16.73 -4.32 9.00
C ASN A 530 17.78 -5.45 9.10
N ASP A 531 17.36 -6.65 9.51
CA ASP A 531 18.26 -7.79 9.67
C ASP A 531 18.77 -8.36 8.33
N CYS A 532 18.10 -8.04 7.23
CA CYS A 532 18.42 -8.55 5.88
C CYS A 532 18.98 -7.45 4.96
N PHE A 533 18.71 -6.19 5.27
CA PHE A 533 19.07 -5.03 4.45
C PHE A 533 20.55 -4.64 4.58
N SER A 534 21.19 -4.31 3.47
CA SER A 534 22.52 -3.69 3.43
C SER A 534 22.66 -2.75 2.23
N LEU A 535 22.70 -1.44 2.50
CA LEU A 535 22.89 -0.43 1.46
C LEU A 535 24.25 -0.60 0.75
N GLU A 536 25.33 -0.92 1.49
CA GLU A 536 26.66 -1.11 0.92
C GLU A 536 26.63 -2.16 -0.21
N LYS A 537 26.04 -3.33 0.05
CA LYS A 537 25.89 -4.38 -0.97
C LYS A 537 25.04 -3.93 -2.17
N TRP A 538 24.01 -3.11 -1.94
CA TRP A 538 23.22 -2.55 -3.00
C TRP A 538 24.02 -1.57 -3.87
N LEU A 539 24.84 -0.71 -3.27
CA LEU A 539 25.70 0.24 -4.00
C LEU A 539 26.73 -0.49 -4.85
N GLU A 540 27.37 -1.56 -4.34
CA GLU A 540 28.26 -2.43 -5.13
C GLU A 540 27.53 -3.02 -6.34
N LEU A 541 26.30 -3.46 -6.17
CA LEU A 541 25.49 -4.06 -7.22
C LEU A 541 25.08 -3.05 -8.28
N PHE A 542 24.73 -1.83 -7.89
CA PHE A 542 24.46 -0.73 -8.82
C PHE A 542 25.69 -0.37 -9.65
N ASP A 543 26.86 -0.29 -9.02
CA ASP A 543 28.15 0.01 -9.69
C ASP A 543 28.48 -1.08 -10.73
N GLU A 544 28.36 -2.36 -10.37
CA GLU A 544 28.57 -3.49 -11.28
C GLU A 544 27.61 -3.45 -12.49
N CYS A 545 26.37 -3.01 -12.29
CA CYS A 545 25.41 -2.85 -13.37
C CYS A 545 25.64 -1.59 -14.21
N GLY A 546 26.51 -0.68 -13.77
CA GLY A 546 26.73 0.64 -14.40
C GLY A 546 25.52 1.56 -14.26
N VAL A 547 24.79 1.47 -13.15
CA VAL A 547 23.59 2.25 -12.87
C VAL A 547 23.86 3.20 -11.69
N ASP A 548 23.69 4.49 -11.88
CA ASP A 548 23.78 5.47 -10.79
C ASP A 548 22.43 5.56 -10.05
N PRO A 549 22.33 5.08 -8.80
CA PRO A 549 21.07 5.14 -8.03
C PRO A 549 20.68 6.60 -7.70
N SER A 550 21.65 7.54 -7.59
CA SER A 550 21.37 8.95 -7.31
C SER A 550 20.60 9.63 -8.44
N PHE A 551 20.75 9.16 -9.68
CA PHE A 551 19.99 9.60 -10.84
C PHE A 551 18.48 9.43 -10.62
N TYR A 552 18.07 8.39 -9.90
CA TYR A 552 16.67 8.14 -9.58
C TYR A 552 16.23 8.87 -8.30
N ALA A 553 16.96 8.73 -7.20
CA ALA A 553 16.56 9.23 -5.89
C ALA A 553 16.74 10.75 -5.75
N ASN A 554 17.91 11.30 -6.09
CA ASN A 554 18.33 12.64 -5.68
C ASN A 554 18.20 13.71 -6.77
N ARG A 555 17.84 13.32 -7.99
CA ARG A 555 17.69 14.27 -9.10
C ARG A 555 16.30 14.89 -9.15
N ARG A 556 16.23 16.23 -9.25
CA ARG A 556 15.01 16.92 -9.64
C ARG A 556 14.72 16.66 -11.12
N ARG A 557 13.49 16.32 -11.47
CA ARG A 557 13.05 16.08 -12.84
C ARG A 557 12.37 17.31 -13.42
N SER A 558 12.52 17.52 -14.72
CA SER A 558 11.77 18.57 -15.44
C SER A 558 10.30 18.18 -15.59
N PHE A 559 9.41 19.17 -15.62
CA PHE A 559 8.00 18.93 -15.94
C PHE A 559 7.78 18.39 -17.35
N ASP A 560 8.71 18.64 -18.26
CA ASP A 560 8.66 18.20 -19.67
C ASP A 560 9.31 16.83 -19.89
N GLU A 561 10.00 16.29 -18.88
CA GLU A 561 10.60 14.96 -18.93
C GLU A 561 9.53 13.87 -19.03
N ILE A 562 9.80 12.84 -19.84
CA ILE A 562 8.98 11.64 -19.86
C ILE A 562 9.32 10.80 -18.64
N LEU A 563 8.32 10.61 -17.77
CA LEU A 563 8.48 9.82 -16.56
C LEU A 563 8.21 8.33 -16.83
N PRO A 564 8.83 7.40 -16.07
CA PRO A 564 8.64 5.96 -16.27
C PRO A 564 7.19 5.50 -16.24
N TRP A 565 6.31 6.22 -15.59
CA TRP A 565 4.88 5.93 -15.44
C TRP A 565 3.94 6.79 -16.31
N ASP A 566 4.48 7.63 -17.22
CA ASP A 566 3.64 8.53 -18.04
C ASP A 566 2.70 7.81 -19.00
N HIS A 567 2.94 6.53 -19.31
CA HIS A 567 2.05 5.69 -20.12
C HIS A 567 0.82 5.18 -19.35
N ILE A 568 0.77 5.36 -18.02
CA ILE A 568 -0.35 4.96 -17.15
C ILE A 568 -1.23 6.17 -16.82
N ASP A 569 -2.56 5.98 -16.72
CA ASP A 569 -3.53 7.02 -16.39
C ASP A 569 -4.39 6.62 -15.18
N TYR A 570 -4.06 7.17 -14.02
CA TYR A 570 -4.86 7.03 -12.81
C TYR A 570 -6.02 8.03 -12.70
N GLY A 571 -6.31 8.80 -13.76
CA GLY A 571 -7.40 9.77 -13.77
C GLY A 571 -7.08 11.11 -13.11
N VAL A 572 -5.81 11.31 -12.74
CA VAL A 572 -5.28 12.60 -12.26
C VAL A 572 -4.39 13.18 -13.34
N THR A 573 -4.70 14.40 -13.81
CA THR A 573 -3.99 15.00 -14.94
C THR A 573 -2.63 15.55 -14.53
N LYS A 574 -1.64 15.48 -15.44
CA LYS A 574 -0.29 16.05 -15.26
C LYS A 574 -0.36 17.55 -14.94
N ASP A 575 -1.24 18.29 -15.62
CA ASP A 575 -1.45 19.73 -15.39
C ASP A 575 -1.93 20.04 -13.97
N PHE A 576 -2.79 19.20 -13.41
CA PHE A 576 -3.21 19.35 -12.01
C PHE A 576 -2.02 19.14 -11.07
N LEU A 577 -1.23 18.10 -11.28
CA LEU A 577 -0.07 17.79 -10.43
C LEU A 577 0.98 18.92 -10.51
N ILE A 578 1.28 19.44 -11.70
CA ILE A 578 2.18 20.59 -11.90
C ILE A 578 1.64 21.83 -11.19
N ARG A 579 0.35 22.13 -11.33
CA ARG A 579 -0.27 23.29 -10.66
C ARG A 579 -0.17 23.18 -9.14
N GLU A 580 -0.40 22.00 -8.58
CA GLU A 580 -0.29 21.77 -7.13
C GLU A 580 1.17 21.80 -6.65
N CYS A 581 2.13 21.32 -7.46
CA CYS A 581 3.55 21.46 -7.17
C CYS A 581 3.95 22.95 -7.10
N LYS A 582 3.55 23.76 -8.10
CA LYS A 582 3.81 25.22 -8.11
C LYS A 582 3.19 25.95 -6.92
N LYS A 583 1.98 25.54 -6.48
CA LYS A 583 1.34 26.10 -5.28
C LYS A 583 2.10 25.78 -4.00
N ALA A 584 2.76 24.62 -3.91
CA ALA A 584 3.61 24.28 -2.78
C ALA A 584 4.74 25.31 -2.60
N TYR A 585 5.41 25.68 -3.69
CA TYR A 585 6.45 26.71 -3.69
C TYR A 585 5.95 28.13 -3.41
N ALA A 586 4.65 28.35 -3.50
CA ALA A 586 4.00 29.61 -3.17
C ALA A 586 3.29 29.58 -1.81
N ASP A 587 3.54 28.56 -0.98
CA ASP A 587 2.93 28.31 0.34
C ASP A 587 1.39 28.38 0.30
N THR A 588 0.76 28.11 -0.86
CA THR A 588 -0.68 28.28 -1.07
C THR A 588 -1.41 26.95 -0.91
N THR A 589 -2.42 26.92 -0.04
CA THR A 589 -3.24 25.75 0.20
C THR A 589 -4.34 25.56 -0.86
N THR A 590 -4.79 24.32 -0.98
CA THR A 590 -5.91 23.92 -1.83
C THR A 590 -7.00 23.26 -0.97
N PRO A 591 -8.27 23.70 -1.06
CA PRO A 591 -9.34 23.13 -0.27
C PRO A 591 -9.65 21.68 -0.67
N HIS A 592 -10.24 20.91 0.23
CA HIS A 592 -10.63 19.53 -0.03
C HIS A 592 -11.88 19.45 -0.95
N CYS A 593 -12.09 18.27 -1.55
CA CYS A 593 -13.09 18.03 -2.60
C CYS A 593 -14.54 18.34 -2.18
N ARG A 594 -14.90 18.23 -0.89
CA ARG A 594 -16.24 18.59 -0.42
C ARG A 594 -16.50 20.09 -0.36
N LEU A 595 -15.44 20.91 -0.26
CA LEU A 595 -15.56 22.38 -0.30
C LEU A 595 -15.55 22.89 -1.73
N LYS A 596 -14.62 22.43 -2.56
CA LYS A 596 -14.46 22.92 -3.93
C LYS A 596 -13.88 21.83 -4.84
N CYS A 597 -14.38 21.75 -6.09
CA CYS A 597 -13.74 20.92 -7.11
C CYS A 597 -12.45 21.59 -7.61
N ASN A 598 -11.33 20.88 -7.50
CA ASN A 598 -9.99 21.38 -7.86
C ASN A 598 -9.55 20.98 -9.27
N ASN A 599 -10.44 20.44 -10.10
CA ASN A 599 -10.18 20.02 -11.49
C ASN A 599 -8.98 19.08 -11.61
N CYS A 600 -8.94 18.03 -10.76
CA CYS A 600 -7.85 17.04 -10.80
C CYS A 600 -7.94 16.05 -11.98
N GLY A 601 -9.07 15.94 -12.67
CA GLY A 601 -9.32 14.96 -13.74
C GLY A 601 -10.29 13.83 -13.33
N ALA A 602 -10.33 13.42 -12.07
CA ALA A 602 -11.08 12.25 -11.60
C ALA A 602 -12.62 12.33 -11.84
N ALA A 603 -13.16 13.50 -12.13
CA ALA A 603 -14.58 13.67 -12.50
C ALA A 603 -14.96 12.93 -13.80
N LYS A 604 -13.98 12.51 -14.63
CA LYS A 604 -14.23 11.72 -15.85
C LYS A 604 -14.94 10.38 -15.57
N TYR A 605 -14.78 9.82 -14.39
CA TYR A 605 -15.43 8.56 -13.99
C TYR A 605 -16.93 8.67 -13.70
N GLY A 606 -17.52 9.88 -13.74
CA GLY A 606 -18.98 10.07 -13.57
C GLY A 606 -19.52 9.77 -12.17
N LYS A 607 -18.65 9.55 -11.18
CA LYS A 607 -18.99 9.19 -9.80
C LYS A 607 -18.15 9.96 -8.78
N GLY A 608 -18.63 10.00 -7.54
CA GLY A 608 -17.94 10.55 -6.39
C GLY A 608 -18.23 12.02 -6.12
N VAL A 609 -17.78 12.48 -4.94
CA VAL A 609 -18.08 13.82 -4.38
C VAL A 609 -17.84 14.98 -5.36
N CYS A 610 -16.81 14.88 -6.20
CA CYS A 610 -16.50 15.93 -7.19
C CYS A 610 -17.52 16.01 -8.32
N PHE A 611 -18.04 14.87 -8.77
CA PHE A 611 -18.99 14.79 -9.87
C PHE A 611 -20.37 15.26 -9.42
N GLU A 612 -20.81 14.85 -8.25
CA GLU A 612 -22.10 15.25 -7.68
C GLU A 612 -22.18 16.76 -7.48
N LYS A 613 -21.09 17.41 -7.03
CA LYS A 613 -21.03 18.87 -6.92
C LYS A 613 -21.10 19.59 -8.26
N ARG A 614 -20.51 19.04 -9.33
CA ARG A 614 -20.62 19.63 -10.68
C ARG A 614 -22.05 19.57 -11.22
N LYS A 615 -22.78 18.48 -10.97
CA LYS A 615 -24.19 18.34 -11.36
C LYS A 615 -25.08 19.40 -10.72
N ASN A 616 -24.77 19.80 -9.48
CA ASN A 616 -25.55 20.80 -8.74
C ASN A 616 -25.12 22.25 -9.03
N MET A 617 -24.09 22.46 -9.87
CA MET A 617 -23.64 23.80 -10.30
C MET A 617 -24.07 24.15 -11.75
N VAL A 618 -24.68 23.21 -12.46
CA VAL A 618 -25.31 23.38 -13.77
C VAL A 618 -26.84 23.41 -13.59
#